data_332fb6ebf1acf0f05d6575066a551c02
#
_entry.id   332fb6ebf1acf0f05d6575066a551c02
#
_cell.length_a   1.000
_cell.length_b   1.000
_cell.length_c   1.000
_cell.angle_alpha   90.00
_cell.angle_beta   90.00
_cell.angle_gamma   90.00
#
_symmetry.space_group_name_H-M   'P 1'
#
loop_
_entity.id
_entity.type
_entity.pdbx_description
1 polymer ?
#
loop_
_entity_poly.entity_id
_entity_poly.type
_entity_poly.pdbx_seq_one_letter_code
_entity_poly.pdbx_strand_id
1 'polypeptide(L)'
;MLMGLAVSDQPEGPYRDLRTPWFDPGYSTIDGHLFVDADGTPWLYFSRNGRRDGYDYGTIYGVRLSDDLLSPVGEPVMLLEADQHWELEIRDWNRCNEGPAVWRDGDRYVMTYSANHFMYTGYGIGVARASHPLGPWTKDPANPLAASNPAIGVSGPGHNSVVLSPDGTERFMVYHAHADPAAPSADRVVYIDRLQRDPVSGWWRLHGPTRSPQPAPKG
;
A
#
# COMPACT_ATOMS: atom_id res chain seq x y z
N MET A 1 -1.65 -7.02 16.97
CA MET A 1 -1.04 -5.66 16.88
C MET A 1 -2.16 -4.65 16.74
N LEU A 2 -1.99 -3.45 17.29
CA LEU A 2 -2.96 -2.36 17.18
C LEU A 2 -2.20 -1.08 16.81
N MET A 3 -2.84 -0.21 16.04
CA MET A 3 -2.27 1.09 15.68
C MET A 3 -2.28 2.05 16.87
N GLY A 4 -1.24 2.86 16.98
CA GLY A 4 -1.17 4.05 17.83
C GLY A 4 -1.18 5.32 17.00
N LEU A 5 -1.45 6.45 17.63
CA LEU A 5 -1.39 7.78 17.04
C LEU A 5 -0.39 8.63 17.81
N ALA A 6 0.58 9.18 17.10
CA ALA A 6 1.54 10.15 17.64
C ALA A 6 1.51 11.44 16.81
N VAL A 7 1.87 12.55 17.41
CA VAL A 7 1.87 13.87 16.77
C VAL A 7 3.18 14.61 17.02
N SER A 8 3.55 15.46 16.07
CA SER A 8 4.69 16.37 16.15
C SER A 8 4.38 17.66 15.39
N ASP A 9 5.04 18.75 15.76
CA ASP A 9 4.98 20.03 15.06
C ASP A 9 5.96 20.08 13.87
N GLN A 10 6.88 19.10 13.78
CA GLN A 10 7.88 18.97 12.71
C GLN A 10 7.88 17.54 12.16
N PRO A 11 8.09 17.34 10.84
CA PRO A 11 8.14 16.00 10.25
C PRO A 11 9.21 15.09 10.87
N GLU A 12 10.33 15.66 11.31
CA GLU A 12 11.43 14.94 11.94
C GLU A 12 11.17 14.63 13.42
N GLY A 13 10.10 15.14 14.00
CA GLY A 13 9.79 15.02 15.42
C GLY A 13 10.42 16.12 16.28
N PRO A 14 10.50 15.92 17.62
CA PRO A 14 10.12 14.69 18.32
C PRO A 14 8.61 14.42 18.30
N TYR A 15 8.25 13.16 18.17
CA TYR A 15 6.85 12.75 18.26
C TYR A 15 6.46 12.44 19.71
N ARG A 16 5.22 12.77 20.06
CA ARG A 16 4.60 12.39 21.33
C ARG A 16 3.37 11.53 21.07
N ASP A 17 3.19 10.49 21.86
CA ASP A 17 2.01 9.65 21.79
C ASP A 17 0.77 10.48 22.13
N LEU A 18 -0.23 10.39 21.28
CA LEU A 18 -1.53 11.01 21.51
C LEU A 18 -2.54 9.97 22.01
N ARG A 19 -2.57 8.79 21.37
CA ARG A 19 -3.40 7.65 21.76
C ARG A 19 -2.72 6.32 21.44
N THR A 20 -2.69 5.40 22.42
CA THR A 20 -2.15 4.04 22.27
C THR A 20 -2.95 3.07 23.13
N PRO A 21 -3.77 2.16 22.56
CA PRO A 21 -4.09 2.07 21.13
C PRO A 21 -4.95 3.26 20.65
N TRP A 22 -4.78 3.65 19.39
CA TRP A 22 -5.64 4.64 18.78
C TRP A 22 -6.95 4.04 18.27
N PHE A 23 -6.86 2.85 17.64
CA PHE A 23 -7.96 2.17 17.01
C PHE A 23 -7.92 0.68 17.36
N ASP A 24 -8.97 0.19 18.02
CA ASP A 24 -9.13 -1.21 18.40
C ASP A 24 -10.52 -1.72 17.99
N PRO A 25 -10.67 -2.31 16.81
CA PRO A 25 -11.91 -2.92 16.35
C PRO A 25 -12.09 -4.38 16.83
N GLY A 26 -11.29 -4.83 17.82
CA GLY A 26 -11.27 -6.20 18.32
C GLY A 26 -10.46 -7.20 17.49
N TYR A 27 -9.64 -6.70 16.55
CA TYR A 27 -8.72 -7.50 15.74
C TYR A 27 -7.44 -6.72 15.41
N SER A 28 -6.42 -7.41 14.88
CA SER A 28 -5.13 -6.79 14.53
C SER A 28 -5.30 -5.73 13.45
N THR A 29 -4.71 -4.54 13.67
CA THR A 29 -4.69 -3.42 12.73
C THR A 29 -3.26 -2.94 12.56
N ILE A 30 -2.78 -2.90 11.30
CA ILE A 30 -1.43 -2.43 10.93
C ILE A 30 -1.48 -1.65 9.62
N ASP A 31 -0.37 -1.07 9.21
CA ASP A 31 -0.18 -0.40 7.91
C ASP A 31 -1.19 0.73 7.66
N GLY A 32 -1.41 1.58 8.66
CA GLY A 32 -2.35 2.68 8.55
C GLY A 32 -1.92 3.71 7.50
N HIS A 33 -2.80 3.98 6.53
CA HIS A 33 -2.66 5.03 5.53
C HIS A 33 -3.78 6.04 5.67
N LEU A 34 -3.42 7.29 6.01
CA LEU A 34 -4.35 8.42 6.06
C LEU A 34 -4.46 9.05 4.67
N PHE A 35 -5.67 9.18 4.18
CA PHE A 35 -6.00 9.92 2.96
C PHE A 35 -7.05 10.99 3.28
N VAL A 36 -6.77 12.24 2.90
CA VAL A 36 -7.73 13.33 3.00
C VAL A 36 -8.22 13.67 1.59
N ASP A 37 -9.52 13.56 1.36
CA ASP A 37 -10.12 13.81 0.07
C ASP A 37 -10.18 15.33 -0.22
N ALA A 38 -10.52 15.69 -1.45
CA ALA A 38 -10.58 17.08 -1.90
C ALA A 38 -11.65 17.93 -1.19
N ASP A 39 -12.67 17.29 -0.62
CA ASP A 39 -13.70 17.94 0.21
C ASP A 39 -13.30 18.04 1.70
N GLY A 40 -12.08 17.61 2.06
CA GLY A 40 -11.56 17.60 3.41
C GLY A 40 -11.92 16.36 4.22
N THR A 41 -12.69 15.42 3.67
CA THR A 41 -13.09 14.18 4.38
C THR A 41 -11.88 13.28 4.59
N PRO A 42 -11.52 12.93 5.84
CA PRO A 42 -10.42 12.03 6.13
C PRO A 42 -10.86 10.56 6.12
N TRP A 43 -10.02 9.73 5.52
CA TRP A 43 -10.19 8.28 5.39
C TRP A 43 -8.95 7.56 5.91
N LEU A 44 -9.16 6.51 6.70
CA LEU A 44 -8.13 5.59 7.15
C LEU A 44 -8.27 4.29 6.38
N TYR A 45 -7.17 3.88 5.73
CA TYR A 45 -7.00 2.54 5.17
C TYR A 45 -6.00 1.77 6.01
N PHE A 46 -6.21 0.48 6.18
CA PHE A 46 -5.33 -0.33 7.02
C PHE A 46 -5.41 -1.81 6.67
N SER A 47 -4.42 -2.57 7.11
CA SER A 47 -4.37 -4.02 6.98
C SER A 47 -4.91 -4.67 8.24
N ARG A 48 -5.82 -5.63 8.08
CA ARG A 48 -6.23 -6.58 9.11
C ARG A 48 -5.52 -7.89 8.88
N ASN A 49 -4.64 -8.26 9.78
CA ASN A 49 -3.90 -9.52 9.71
C ASN A 49 -4.38 -10.50 10.77
N GLY A 50 -4.30 -11.78 10.45
CA GLY A 50 -4.71 -12.83 11.36
C GLY A 50 -4.38 -14.22 10.80
N ARG A 51 -4.87 -15.25 11.50
CA ARG A 51 -4.76 -16.65 11.09
C ARG A 51 -6.14 -17.29 11.05
N ARG A 52 -6.42 -18.05 10.00
CA ARG A 52 -7.68 -18.75 9.79
C ARG A 52 -7.41 -20.05 9.01
N ASP A 53 -8.03 -21.15 9.42
CA ASP A 53 -8.00 -22.42 8.68
C ASP A 53 -6.57 -22.92 8.35
N GLY A 54 -5.59 -22.62 9.23
CA GLY A 54 -4.20 -23.06 9.08
C GLY A 54 -3.30 -22.13 8.26
N TYR A 55 -3.82 -21.08 7.63
CA TYR A 55 -3.03 -20.08 6.90
C TYR A 55 -3.10 -18.68 7.52
N ASP A 56 -2.06 -17.90 7.31
CA ASP A 56 -2.03 -16.48 7.64
C ASP A 56 -2.77 -15.68 6.55
N TYR A 57 -3.52 -14.67 6.95
CA TYR A 57 -4.23 -13.79 6.01
C TYR A 57 -3.97 -12.32 6.30
N GLY A 58 -4.05 -11.51 5.26
CA GLY A 58 -4.15 -10.06 5.32
C GLY A 58 -5.27 -9.58 4.41
N THR A 59 -6.08 -8.64 4.89
CA THR A 59 -7.16 -8.02 4.14
C THR A 59 -7.13 -6.51 4.37
N ILE A 60 -7.45 -5.73 3.34
CA ILE A 60 -7.44 -4.27 3.43
C ILE A 60 -8.83 -3.78 3.78
N TYR A 61 -8.88 -2.92 4.78
CA TYR A 61 -10.07 -2.24 5.27
C TYR A 61 -9.97 -0.74 5.07
N GLY A 62 -11.12 -0.07 5.01
CA GLY A 62 -11.23 1.37 5.02
C GLY A 62 -12.32 1.83 5.97
N VAL A 63 -12.14 3.01 6.55
CA VAL A 63 -13.12 3.67 7.42
C VAL A 63 -12.96 5.19 7.30
N ARG A 64 -14.09 5.91 7.39
CA ARG A 64 -14.04 7.36 7.55
C ARG A 64 -13.53 7.70 8.96
N LEU A 65 -12.74 8.77 9.07
CA LEU A 65 -12.38 9.35 10.36
C LEU A 65 -13.23 10.59 10.67
N SER A 66 -13.31 10.93 11.96
CA SER A 66 -13.75 12.24 12.40
C SER A 66 -12.80 13.35 11.89
N ASP A 67 -13.30 14.57 11.77
CA ASP A 67 -12.52 15.69 11.21
C ASP A 67 -11.27 16.03 12.04
N ASP A 68 -11.27 15.68 13.33
CA ASP A 68 -10.12 15.79 14.22
C ASP A 68 -9.14 14.60 14.14
N LEU A 69 -9.41 13.62 13.27
CA LEU A 69 -8.66 12.38 13.05
C LEU A 69 -8.61 11.42 14.25
N LEU A 70 -9.35 11.69 15.33
CA LEU A 70 -9.20 10.95 16.57
C LEU A 70 -10.08 9.71 16.70
N SER A 71 -11.06 9.55 15.82
CA SER A 71 -12.03 8.45 15.94
C SER A 71 -12.54 7.97 14.57
N PRO A 72 -12.75 6.66 14.39
CA PRO A 72 -13.47 6.16 13.22
C PRO A 72 -14.94 6.60 13.29
N VAL A 73 -15.53 6.87 12.12
CA VAL A 73 -16.95 7.18 11.94
C VAL A 73 -17.61 6.02 11.20
N GLY A 74 -18.38 5.24 11.91
CA GLY A 74 -18.98 3.99 11.41
C GLY A 74 -18.04 2.78 11.52
N GLU A 75 -18.50 1.66 10.95
CA GLU A 75 -17.75 0.41 10.96
C GLU A 75 -16.77 0.33 9.78
N PRO A 76 -15.57 -0.25 9.98
CA PRO A 76 -14.63 -0.51 8.89
C PRO A 76 -15.22 -1.44 7.84
N VAL A 77 -15.03 -1.10 6.58
CA VAL A 77 -15.47 -1.88 5.42
C VAL A 77 -14.28 -2.64 4.85
N MET A 78 -14.43 -3.94 4.59
CA MET A 78 -13.44 -4.73 3.87
C MET A 78 -13.42 -4.30 2.39
N LEU A 79 -12.25 -3.97 1.87
CA LEU A 79 -12.06 -3.42 0.53
C LEU A 79 -11.40 -4.40 -0.42
N LEU A 80 -10.33 -5.08 0.02
CA LEU A 80 -9.57 -6.04 -0.79
C LEU A 80 -9.18 -7.26 0.06
N GLU A 81 -9.23 -8.42 -0.57
CA GLU A 81 -8.63 -9.68 -0.10
C GLU A 81 -7.87 -10.35 -1.25
N ALA A 82 -7.02 -11.33 -0.96
CA ALA A 82 -6.26 -12.05 -1.99
C ALA A 82 -7.20 -12.93 -2.83
N ASP A 83 -7.38 -12.59 -4.11
CA ASP A 83 -8.28 -13.28 -5.04
C ASP A 83 -7.69 -13.44 -6.46
N GLN A 84 -6.63 -12.70 -6.81
CA GLN A 84 -5.93 -12.86 -8.09
C GLN A 84 -4.87 -13.97 -8.00
N HIS A 85 -4.59 -14.64 -9.13
CA HIS A 85 -3.67 -15.78 -9.19
C HIS A 85 -2.29 -15.47 -8.58
N TRP A 86 -1.71 -14.32 -8.90
CA TRP A 86 -0.40 -13.89 -8.40
C TRP A 86 -0.37 -13.63 -6.88
N GLU A 87 -1.50 -13.32 -6.29
CA GLU A 87 -1.65 -13.10 -4.84
C GLU A 87 -1.79 -14.40 -4.05
N LEU A 88 -1.98 -15.50 -4.75
CA LEU A 88 -2.28 -16.82 -4.18
C LEU A 88 -1.19 -17.86 -4.46
N GLU A 89 0.04 -17.43 -4.80
CA GLU A 89 1.15 -18.33 -5.09
C GLU A 89 1.51 -19.24 -3.91
N ILE A 90 1.34 -18.72 -2.69
CA ILE A 90 1.63 -19.43 -1.43
C ILE A 90 0.36 -19.63 -0.58
N ARG A 91 -0.79 -19.76 -1.23
CA ARG A 91 -2.13 -19.77 -0.62
C ARG A 91 -2.35 -20.81 0.48
N ASP A 92 -1.54 -21.85 0.53
CA ASP A 92 -1.69 -22.92 1.52
C ASP A 92 -1.27 -22.45 2.92
N TRP A 93 -0.43 -21.42 3.01
CA TRP A 93 0.02 -20.89 4.28
C TRP A 93 -0.10 -19.35 4.40
N ASN A 94 -0.27 -18.61 3.29
CA ASN A 94 -0.45 -17.16 3.30
C ASN A 94 -1.36 -16.68 2.17
N ARG A 95 -2.33 -15.82 2.51
CA ARG A 95 -3.24 -15.13 1.59
C ARG A 95 -3.36 -13.69 2.04
N CYS A 96 -2.44 -12.86 1.61
CA CYS A 96 -2.29 -11.51 2.14
C CYS A 96 -2.44 -10.45 1.06
N ASN A 97 -3.28 -9.45 1.35
CA ASN A 97 -3.18 -8.10 0.80
C ASN A 97 -2.92 -7.14 1.97
N GLU A 98 -1.93 -6.27 1.85
CA GLU A 98 -1.49 -5.36 2.91
C GLU A 98 -0.91 -4.05 2.36
N GLY A 99 -0.55 -3.12 3.24
CA GLY A 99 0.18 -1.90 2.90
C GLY A 99 -0.54 -1.01 1.89
N PRO A 100 -1.83 -0.61 2.12
CA PRO A 100 -2.55 0.23 1.19
C PRO A 100 -1.93 1.62 1.10
N ALA A 101 -1.83 2.17 -0.13
CA ALA A 101 -1.55 3.57 -0.38
C ALA A 101 -2.57 4.11 -1.39
N VAL A 102 -3.31 5.15 -1.00
CA VAL A 102 -4.46 5.65 -1.76
C VAL A 102 -4.25 7.09 -2.19
N TRP A 103 -4.66 7.41 -3.40
CA TRP A 103 -4.73 8.77 -3.90
C TRP A 103 -5.95 8.98 -4.81
N ARG A 104 -6.29 10.24 -5.06
CA ARG A 104 -7.32 10.60 -6.01
C ARG A 104 -6.73 10.83 -7.41
N ASP A 105 -7.38 10.29 -8.44
CA ASP A 105 -7.03 10.42 -9.85
C ASP A 105 -8.28 10.88 -10.63
N GLY A 106 -8.47 12.18 -10.71
CA GLY A 106 -9.67 12.78 -11.30
C GLY A 106 -10.93 12.47 -10.47
N ASP A 107 -11.86 11.76 -11.08
CA ASP A 107 -13.12 11.32 -10.48
C ASP A 107 -13.04 9.95 -9.78
N ARG A 108 -11.85 9.36 -9.74
CA ARG A 108 -11.61 8.02 -9.20
C ARG A 108 -10.60 8.03 -8.06
N TYR A 109 -10.61 6.96 -7.30
CA TYR A 109 -9.62 6.63 -6.30
C TYR A 109 -8.77 5.47 -6.82
N VAL A 110 -7.48 5.53 -6.55
CA VAL A 110 -6.51 4.50 -6.89
C VAL A 110 -5.85 4.04 -5.62
N MET A 111 -5.71 2.73 -5.45
CA MET A 111 -5.01 2.11 -4.34
C MET A 111 -3.90 1.22 -4.90
N THR A 112 -2.68 1.39 -4.41
CA THR A 112 -1.66 0.36 -4.51
C THR A 112 -1.62 -0.43 -3.21
N TYR A 113 -1.29 -1.71 -3.29
CA TYR A 113 -1.24 -2.64 -2.17
C TYR A 113 -0.20 -3.71 -2.43
N SER A 114 0.22 -4.41 -1.40
CA SER A 114 1.14 -5.54 -1.52
C SER A 114 0.42 -6.86 -1.31
N ALA A 115 0.93 -7.92 -1.92
CA ALA A 115 0.39 -9.25 -1.75
C ALA A 115 1.47 -10.33 -1.61
N ASN A 116 1.08 -11.50 -1.10
CA ASN A 116 1.92 -12.59 -0.63
C ASN A 116 2.65 -12.23 0.69
N HIS A 117 3.77 -12.89 0.98
CA HIS A 117 4.52 -12.69 2.20
C HIS A 117 5.81 -11.92 1.94
N PHE A 118 6.10 -10.91 2.74
CA PHE A 118 7.22 -9.96 2.53
C PHE A 118 8.62 -10.60 2.50
N MET A 119 8.79 -11.80 3.04
CA MET A 119 10.04 -12.59 2.97
C MET A 119 10.05 -13.58 1.81
N TYR A 120 9.09 -13.49 0.89
CA TYR A 120 8.95 -14.40 -0.24
C TYR A 120 9.26 -13.68 -1.56
N THR A 121 9.88 -14.37 -2.49
CA THR A 121 10.24 -13.81 -3.82
C THR A 121 9.02 -13.39 -4.63
N GLY A 122 7.85 -13.98 -4.38
CA GLY A 122 6.57 -13.61 -4.99
C GLY A 122 5.89 -12.42 -4.33
N TYR A 123 6.48 -11.78 -3.29
CA TYR A 123 5.97 -10.51 -2.78
C TYR A 123 5.96 -9.48 -3.90
N GLY A 124 4.84 -8.79 -4.08
CA GLY A 124 4.63 -7.89 -5.19
C GLY A 124 3.63 -6.79 -4.87
N ILE A 125 3.51 -5.82 -5.77
CA ILE A 125 2.60 -4.68 -5.64
C ILE A 125 1.52 -4.80 -6.68
N GLY A 126 0.25 -4.69 -6.26
CA GLY A 126 -0.90 -4.56 -7.12
C GLY A 126 -1.48 -3.15 -7.14
N VAL A 127 -2.38 -2.90 -8.09
CA VAL A 127 -3.16 -1.67 -8.17
C VAL A 127 -4.64 -1.98 -8.34
N ALA A 128 -5.47 -1.19 -7.67
CA ALA A 128 -6.92 -1.22 -7.76
C ALA A 128 -7.49 0.19 -7.91
N ARG A 129 -8.73 0.30 -8.37
CA ARG A 129 -9.45 1.58 -8.49
C ARG A 129 -10.89 1.47 -8.03
N ALA A 130 -11.46 2.60 -7.60
CA ALA A 130 -12.86 2.72 -7.19
C ALA A 130 -13.42 4.09 -7.57
N SER A 131 -14.75 4.23 -7.55
CA SER A 131 -15.44 5.52 -7.70
C SER A 131 -15.78 6.16 -6.35
N HIS A 132 -15.59 5.43 -5.23
CA HIS A 132 -15.83 5.90 -3.88
C HIS A 132 -14.70 5.40 -2.96
N PRO A 133 -14.28 6.14 -1.92
CA PRO A 133 -13.22 5.74 -1.00
C PRO A 133 -13.41 4.36 -0.37
N LEU A 134 -14.63 3.99 -0.06
CA LEU A 134 -14.99 2.66 0.47
C LEU A 134 -15.41 1.65 -0.60
N GLY A 135 -15.13 1.92 -1.88
CA GLY A 135 -15.36 0.98 -2.98
C GLY A 135 -16.77 1.02 -3.60
N PRO A 136 -17.14 -0.02 -4.36
CA PRO A 136 -16.35 -1.24 -4.58
C PRO A 136 -15.05 -0.97 -5.34
N TRP A 137 -13.98 -1.66 -4.91
CA TRP A 137 -12.68 -1.60 -5.55
C TRP A 137 -12.54 -2.69 -6.62
N THR A 138 -11.94 -2.33 -7.75
CA THR A 138 -11.64 -3.25 -8.84
C THR A 138 -10.14 -3.31 -9.03
N LYS A 139 -9.56 -4.50 -8.90
CA LYS A 139 -8.14 -4.74 -9.18
C LYS A 139 -7.86 -4.70 -10.68
N ASP A 140 -6.67 -4.22 -11.06
CA ASP A 140 -6.23 -4.29 -12.45
C ASP A 140 -6.06 -5.77 -12.86
N PRO A 141 -6.69 -6.22 -13.95
CA PRO A 141 -6.49 -7.59 -14.45
C PRO A 141 -5.05 -7.86 -14.92
N ALA A 142 -4.25 -6.81 -15.15
CA ALA A 142 -2.85 -6.91 -15.54
C ALA A 142 -1.87 -6.87 -14.34
N ASN A 143 -2.36 -6.91 -13.10
CA ASN A 143 -1.50 -7.04 -11.92
C ASN A 143 -0.60 -8.31 -12.00
N PRO A 144 0.57 -8.31 -11.37
CA PRO A 144 1.10 -7.28 -10.47
C PRO A 144 1.64 -6.04 -11.20
N LEU A 145 1.51 -4.88 -10.55
CA LEU A 145 2.12 -3.61 -10.98
C LEU A 145 3.65 -3.63 -10.85
N ALA A 146 4.15 -4.29 -9.80
CA ALA A 146 5.57 -4.56 -9.59
C ALA A 146 5.76 -5.98 -9.05
N ALA A 147 6.71 -6.70 -9.63
CA ALA A 147 7.08 -8.07 -9.27
C ALA A 147 8.60 -8.24 -9.26
N SER A 148 9.06 -9.36 -8.72
CA SER A 148 10.46 -9.76 -8.81
C SER A 148 10.96 -9.82 -10.23
N ASN A 149 12.17 -9.36 -10.46
CA ASN A 149 12.87 -9.44 -11.75
C ASN A 149 14.31 -9.94 -11.54
N PRO A 150 14.52 -11.28 -11.61
CA PRO A 150 15.85 -11.86 -11.40
C PRO A 150 16.89 -11.38 -12.40
N ALA A 151 16.48 -11.01 -13.63
CA ALA A 151 17.42 -10.54 -14.66
C ALA A 151 18.14 -9.25 -14.27
N ILE A 152 17.57 -8.45 -13.41
CA ILE A 152 18.17 -7.22 -12.89
C ILE A 152 18.45 -7.31 -11.38
N GLY A 153 18.27 -8.48 -10.76
CA GLY A 153 18.51 -8.70 -9.35
C GLY A 153 17.55 -7.93 -8.44
N VAL A 154 16.25 -7.91 -8.75
CA VAL A 154 15.19 -7.40 -7.89
C VAL A 154 14.34 -8.56 -7.39
N SER A 155 14.10 -8.62 -6.09
CA SER A 155 13.33 -9.68 -5.43
C SER A 155 12.39 -9.08 -4.40
N GLY A 156 11.11 -9.52 -4.42
CA GLY A 156 10.10 -9.16 -3.43
C GLY A 156 9.84 -7.65 -3.29
N PRO A 157 9.56 -6.92 -4.40
CA PRO A 157 9.19 -5.51 -4.30
C PRO A 157 7.84 -5.37 -3.58
N GLY A 158 7.75 -4.45 -2.61
CA GLY A 158 6.49 -4.28 -1.88
C GLY A 158 6.46 -3.10 -0.92
N HIS A 159 5.33 -2.98 -0.24
CA HIS A 159 5.01 -2.03 0.82
C HIS A 159 5.39 -0.59 0.44
N ASN A 160 4.64 -0.04 -0.50
CA ASN A 160 4.96 1.23 -1.16
C ASN A 160 4.24 2.43 -0.56
N SER A 161 4.82 3.59 -0.81
CA SER A 161 4.15 4.90 -0.76
C SER A 161 4.19 5.56 -2.13
N VAL A 162 3.28 6.50 -2.37
CA VAL A 162 3.22 7.25 -3.63
C VAL A 162 3.40 8.72 -3.33
N VAL A 163 4.33 9.36 -4.04
CA VAL A 163 4.67 10.78 -3.87
C VAL A 163 4.61 11.54 -5.19
N LEU A 164 4.38 12.84 -5.11
CA LEU A 164 4.45 13.74 -6.26
C LEU A 164 5.82 14.42 -6.34
N SER A 165 6.23 14.79 -7.55
CA SER A 165 7.34 15.74 -7.73
C SER A 165 7.00 17.09 -7.11
N PRO A 166 8.00 17.96 -6.79
CA PRO A 166 7.74 19.27 -6.22
C PRO A 166 6.80 20.14 -7.06
N ASP A 167 6.86 20.04 -8.39
CA ASP A 167 5.94 20.75 -9.32
C ASP A 167 4.57 20.07 -9.48
N GLY A 168 4.35 18.90 -8.84
CA GLY A 168 3.11 18.14 -8.88
C GLY A 168 2.81 17.41 -10.20
N THR A 169 3.73 17.46 -11.19
CA THR A 169 3.47 16.90 -12.53
C THR A 169 3.87 15.45 -12.70
N GLU A 170 4.76 14.95 -11.86
CA GLU A 170 5.24 13.55 -11.88
C GLU A 170 4.80 12.80 -10.62
N ARG A 171 4.58 11.52 -10.76
CA ARG A 171 4.24 10.64 -9.66
C ARG A 171 5.27 9.53 -9.54
N PHE A 172 5.73 9.26 -8.32
CA PHE A 172 6.71 8.24 -8.01
C PHE A 172 6.15 7.27 -7.00
N MET A 173 6.52 6.01 -7.16
CA MET A 173 6.37 4.98 -6.15
C MET A 173 7.68 4.81 -5.42
N VAL A 174 7.66 4.95 -4.09
CA VAL A 174 8.75 4.60 -3.19
C VAL A 174 8.38 3.28 -2.53
N TYR A 175 9.21 2.26 -2.66
CA TYR A 175 8.92 0.91 -2.18
C TYR A 175 10.21 0.24 -1.74
N HIS A 176 10.13 -0.93 -1.15
CA HIS A 176 11.32 -1.73 -0.82
C HIS A 176 11.41 -2.98 -1.68
N ALA A 177 12.61 -3.56 -1.75
CA ALA A 177 12.85 -4.91 -2.22
C ALA A 177 13.90 -5.58 -1.31
N HIS A 178 14.07 -6.90 -1.40
CA HIS A 178 15.08 -7.62 -0.62
C HIS A 178 16.48 -7.06 -0.87
N ALA A 179 17.26 -6.87 0.18
CA ALA A 179 18.64 -6.39 0.08
C ALA A 179 19.52 -7.39 -0.67
N ASP A 180 19.36 -8.69 -0.40
CA ASP A 180 19.95 -9.77 -1.17
C ASP A 180 18.88 -10.54 -1.96
N PRO A 181 18.81 -10.38 -3.28
CA PRO A 181 17.84 -11.11 -4.10
C PRO A 181 18.03 -12.63 -4.09
N ALA A 182 19.24 -13.11 -3.79
CA ALA A 182 19.54 -14.56 -3.72
C ALA A 182 19.16 -15.18 -2.36
N ALA A 183 19.04 -14.34 -1.31
CA ALA A 183 18.65 -14.76 0.05
C ALA A 183 17.52 -13.85 0.60
N PRO A 184 16.28 -14.00 0.11
CA PRO A 184 15.16 -13.21 0.57
C PRO A 184 15.01 -13.23 2.09
N SER A 185 14.89 -12.05 2.70
CA SER A 185 14.82 -11.90 4.16
C SER A 185 14.06 -10.64 4.55
N ALA A 186 14.07 -10.32 5.85
CA ALA A 186 13.55 -9.06 6.36
C ALA A 186 14.47 -7.85 6.06
N ASP A 187 15.70 -8.09 5.61
CA ASP A 187 16.60 -7.02 5.17
C ASP A 187 16.18 -6.50 3.80
N ARG A 188 15.95 -5.21 3.72
CA ARG A 188 15.35 -4.56 2.55
C ARG A 188 16.05 -3.24 2.24
N VAL A 189 16.05 -2.89 0.96
CA VAL A 189 16.56 -1.62 0.44
C VAL A 189 15.44 -0.85 -0.25
N VAL A 190 15.56 0.48 -0.24
CA VAL A 190 14.55 1.37 -0.84
C VAL A 190 14.79 1.50 -2.33
N TYR A 191 13.71 1.47 -3.08
CA TYR A 191 13.63 1.74 -4.51
C TYR A 191 12.68 2.92 -4.76
N ILE A 192 12.93 3.62 -5.87
CA ILE A 192 12.03 4.66 -6.38
C ILE A 192 11.93 4.53 -7.89
N ASP A 193 10.69 4.49 -8.40
CA ASP A 193 10.42 4.45 -9.83
C ASP A 193 9.20 5.31 -10.17
N ARG A 194 9.10 5.75 -11.44
CA ARG A 194 7.99 6.58 -11.91
C ARG A 194 6.73 5.76 -12.11
N LEU A 195 5.61 6.34 -11.67
CA LEU A 195 4.27 5.91 -12.01
C LEU A 195 3.73 6.75 -13.15
N GLN A 196 3.19 6.11 -14.18
CA GLN A 196 2.51 6.79 -15.28
C GLN A 196 1.16 6.15 -15.55
N ARG A 197 0.21 6.96 -15.95
CA ARG A 197 -1.09 6.48 -16.41
C ARG A 197 -0.98 6.01 -17.86
N ASP A 198 -1.35 4.78 -18.11
CA ASP A 198 -1.45 4.24 -19.46
C ASP A 198 -2.62 4.93 -20.19
N PRO A 199 -2.38 5.59 -21.33
CA PRO A 199 -3.40 6.38 -22.01
C PRO A 199 -4.49 5.52 -22.66
N VAL A 200 -4.22 4.22 -22.89
CA VAL A 200 -5.16 3.31 -23.54
C VAL A 200 -6.06 2.63 -22.51
N SER A 201 -5.48 2.01 -21.52
CA SER A 201 -6.23 1.29 -20.48
C SER A 201 -6.73 2.19 -19.35
N GLY A 202 -6.09 3.34 -19.17
CA GLY A 202 -6.34 4.26 -18.06
C GLY A 202 -5.85 3.76 -16.71
N TRP A 203 -5.15 2.62 -16.66
CA TRP A 203 -4.52 2.10 -15.45
C TRP A 203 -3.14 2.73 -15.22
N TRP A 204 -2.71 2.75 -13.97
CA TRP A 204 -1.36 3.15 -13.61
C TRP A 204 -0.38 2.03 -13.90
N ARG A 205 0.83 2.39 -14.37
CA ARG A 205 1.94 1.49 -14.66
C ARG A 205 3.20 2.01 -14.00
N LEU A 206 4.00 1.09 -13.45
CA LEU A 206 5.31 1.40 -12.93
C LEU A 206 6.36 1.28 -14.05
N HIS A 207 7.18 2.32 -14.23
CA HIS A 207 8.38 2.23 -15.06
C HIS A 207 9.53 1.61 -14.27
N GLY A 208 9.36 0.37 -13.88
CA GLY A 208 10.20 -0.40 -12.97
C GLY A 208 9.71 -1.83 -12.78
N PRO A 209 10.26 -2.54 -11.77
CA PRO A 209 11.36 -2.12 -10.91
C PRO A 209 12.65 -1.84 -11.66
N THR A 210 13.43 -0.82 -11.23
CA THR A 210 14.74 -0.52 -11.79
C THR A 210 15.83 -0.47 -10.71
N ARG A 211 17.09 -0.70 -11.11
CA ARG A 211 18.27 -0.52 -10.24
C ARG A 211 19.17 0.64 -10.70
N SER A 212 18.84 1.27 -11.80
CA SER A 212 19.54 2.46 -12.28
C SER A 212 19.12 3.70 -11.49
N PRO A 213 20.01 4.69 -11.34
CA PRO A 213 19.62 5.99 -10.83
C PRO A 213 18.47 6.57 -11.63
N GLN A 214 17.47 7.08 -10.94
CA GLN A 214 16.35 7.76 -11.56
C GLN A 214 16.73 9.22 -11.88
N PRO A 215 16.25 9.80 -12.99
CA PRO A 215 16.33 11.23 -13.20
C PRO A 215 15.69 12.00 -12.04
N ALA A 216 16.26 13.15 -11.69
CA ALA A 216 15.69 13.98 -10.63
C ALA A 216 14.22 14.32 -10.93
N PRO A 217 13.35 14.35 -9.90
CA PRO A 217 11.99 14.86 -10.05
C PRO A 217 12.01 16.32 -10.54
N LYS A 218 10.98 16.69 -11.28
CA LYS A 218 10.82 18.10 -11.69
C LYS A 218 10.54 18.97 -10.48
N GLY A 219 11.26 20.10 -10.41
CA GLY A 219 11.14 21.10 -9.34
C GLY A 219 10.19 22.23 -9.70
#